data_69a973fc4e9a6ff340b3f0b725371979
#
_entry.id   69a973fc4e9a6ff340b3f0b725371979
#
_cell.length_a   1.000
_cell.length_b   1.000
_cell.length_c   1.000
_cell.angle_alpha   90.00
_cell.angle_beta   90.00
_cell.angle_gamma   90.00
#
_symmetry.space_group_name_H-M   'P 1'
#
loop_
_entity.id
_entity.type
_entity.pdbx_description
1 polymer ?
#
loop_
_entity_poly.entity_id
_entity_poly.type
_entity_poly.pdbx_seq_one_letter_code
_entity_poly.pdbx_strand_id
1 'polypeptide(L)'
;MQTGCERMETREEALAYGLSFPDTYQQAPFHDPNWQLVRVKGSKKAFLWTYVRDGYVNLNVKVDPEWRDFFRNAYESVIPGWHQNKEHWNTIILDGSVPDREIRRMIAESYAIVTDSPTKRIYEAVKKIPKGCVATYGQVAQLAGDRKMARAVGNALHRNPDPEHIPCYRVVNAKGELAGAFAFGGEHVQQRLLEQDGIKVVDGRVNLEVYGMHIEDGTDA
;
A
#
# COMPACT_ATOMS: atom_id res chain seq x y z
N MET A 1 -18.85 23.22 19.25
CA MET A 1 -18.53 22.02 20.07
C MET A 1 -17.22 21.48 19.57
N GLN A 2 -16.13 21.73 20.26
CA GLN A 2 -14.83 21.12 19.97
C GLN A 2 -14.92 19.67 20.41
N THR A 3 -14.93 18.75 19.47
CA THR A 3 -14.68 17.34 19.75
C THR A 3 -13.24 17.25 20.22
N GLY A 4 -13.06 17.11 21.52
CA GLY A 4 -11.76 16.86 22.13
C GLY A 4 -11.14 15.63 21.45
N CYS A 5 -9.99 15.80 20.83
CA CYS A 5 -9.18 14.69 20.36
C CYS A 5 -8.78 13.93 21.63
N GLU A 6 -9.45 12.79 21.90
CA GLU A 6 -9.14 11.95 23.05
C GLU A 6 -7.69 11.48 22.92
N ARG A 7 -6.92 11.75 23.97
CA ARG A 7 -5.49 11.43 24.05
C ARG A 7 -5.31 9.92 24.09
N MET A 8 -4.39 9.40 23.30
CA MET A 8 -4.06 7.96 23.30
C MET A 8 -3.15 7.65 24.49
N GLU A 9 -3.72 7.13 25.56
CA GLU A 9 -3.01 6.83 26.81
C GLU A 9 -3.10 5.34 27.20
N THR A 10 -4.05 4.62 26.61
CA THR A 10 -4.32 3.23 26.95
C THR A 10 -4.01 2.26 25.79
N ARG A 11 -3.82 1.01 26.15
CA ARG A 11 -3.68 -0.10 25.20
C ARG A 11 -4.93 -0.24 24.35
N GLU A 12 -6.07 -0.13 24.97
CA GLU A 12 -7.39 -0.32 24.36
C GLU A 12 -7.62 0.72 23.25
N GLU A 13 -7.25 1.96 23.48
CA GLU A 13 -7.32 3.05 22.49
C GLU A 13 -6.37 2.79 21.30
N ALA A 14 -5.14 2.36 21.58
CA ALA A 14 -4.17 2.04 20.53
C ALA A 14 -4.64 0.84 19.67
N LEU A 15 -5.15 -0.22 20.33
CA LEU A 15 -5.70 -1.38 19.62
C LEU A 15 -6.95 -1.02 18.84
N ALA A 16 -7.88 -0.24 19.41
CA ALA A 16 -9.08 0.22 18.71
C ALA A 16 -8.73 1.05 17.47
N TYR A 17 -7.74 1.94 17.57
CA TYR A 17 -7.25 2.69 16.43
C TYR A 17 -6.61 1.77 15.38
N GLY A 18 -5.77 0.83 15.78
CA GLY A 18 -5.20 -0.18 14.85
C GLY A 18 -6.27 -1.03 14.18
N LEU A 19 -7.36 -1.37 14.89
CA LEU A 19 -8.48 -2.15 14.34
C LEU A 19 -9.42 -1.32 13.45
N SER A 20 -9.33 -0.01 13.46
CA SER A 20 -10.11 0.86 12.55
C SER A 20 -9.61 0.83 11.10
N PHE A 21 -8.40 0.31 10.84
CA PHE A 21 -7.90 0.13 9.49
C PHE A 21 -8.53 -1.08 8.79
N PRO A 22 -8.70 -1.02 7.45
CA PRO A 22 -9.29 -2.12 6.70
C PRO A 22 -8.54 -3.45 6.87
N ASP A 23 -9.30 -4.54 6.87
CA ASP A 23 -8.76 -5.92 6.89
C ASP A 23 -7.79 -6.22 8.03
N THR A 24 -8.06 -5.69 9.22
CA THR A 24 -7.24 -5.92 10.40
C THR A 24 -7.90 -6.88 11.39
N TYR A 25 -7.09 -7.46 12.26
CA TYR A 25 -7.55 -8.27 13.39
C TYR A 25 -6.53 -8.24 14.52
N GLN A 26 -7.03 -8.41 15.75
CA GLN A 26 -6.22 -8.50 16.96
C GLN A 26 -5.80 -9.95 17.22
N GLN A 27 -4.62 -10.13 17.79
CA GLN A 27 -4.10 -11.43 18.23
C GLN A 27 -3.23 -11.27 19.47
N ALA A 28 -3.34 -12.21 20.41
CA ALA A 28 -2.34 -12.46 21.45
C ALA A 28 -1.31 -13.46 20.88
N PRO A 29 -0.06 -13.05 20.62
CA PRO A 29 0.91 -13.92 19.94
C PRO A 29 1.56 -14.96 20.86
N PHE A 30 1.48 -14.75 22.17
CA PHE A 30 2.11 -15.57 23.21
C PHE A 30 1.13 -15.95 24.31
N HIS A 31 1.52 -16.89 25.17
CA HIS A 31 0.77 -17.19 26.40
C HIS A 31 0.79 -16.02 27.40
N ASP A 32 1.78 -15.12 27.30
CA ASP A 32 1.83 -13.91 28.10
C ASP A 32 0.78 -12.90 27.61
N PRO A 33 -0.26 -12.61 28.41
CA PRO A 33 -1.33 -11.68 28.04
C PRO A 33 -0.84 -10.24 27.92
N ASN A 34 0.36 -9.95 28.40
CA ASN A 34 0.97 -8.63 28.27
C ASN A 34 1.16 -8.22 26.80
N TRP A 35 1.31 -9.18 25.88
CA TRP A 35 1.54 -8.91 24.47
C TRP A 35 0.24 -9.02 23.67
N GLN A 36 -0.13 -7.92 23.02
CA GLN A 36 -1.21 -7.86 22.06
C GLN A 36 -0.73 -7.21 20.77
N LEU A 37 -1.28 -7.60 19.64
CA LEU A 37 -0.91 -7.02 18.36
C LEU A 37 -2.07 -6.92 17.41
N VAL A 38 -1.94 -6.03 16.41
CA VAL A 38 -2.85 -5.91 15.28
C VAL A 38 -2.13 -6.35 14.00
N ARG A 39 -2.77 -7.23 13.25
CA ARG A 39 -2.30 -7.78 11.99
C ARG A 39 -3.22 -7.43 10.84
N VAL A 40 -2.67 -7.49 9.62
CA VAL A 40 -3.44 -7.42 8.38
C VAL A 40 -3.85 -8.83 7.96
N LYS A 41 -5.13 -9.04 7.66
CA LYS A 41 -5.67 -10.30 7.12
C LYS A 41 -4.95 -10.66 5.81
N GLY A 42 -4.92 -11.94 5.47
CA GLY A 42 -4.24 -12.41 4.26
C GLY A 42 -2.72 -12.45 4.38
N SER A 43 -2.04 -11.32 4.60
CA SER A 43 -0.58 -11.27 4.74
C SER A 43 -0.08 -11.75 6.09
N LYS A 44 -0.92 -11.72 7.12
CA LYS A 44 -0.59 -12.01 8.53
C LYS A 44 0.52 -11.12 9.10
N LYS A 45 0.89 -10.04 8.43
CA LYS A 45 1.91 -9.09 8.91
C LYS A 45 1.35 -8.26 10.06
N ALA A 46 2.10 -8.16 11.15
CA ALA A 46 1.80 -7.25 12.26
C ALA A 46 2.35 -5.86 11.96
N PHE A 47 1.59 -4.82 12.31
CA PHE A 47 2.01 -3.44 12.19
C PHE A 47 1.94 -2.67 13.49
N LEU A 48 1.21 -3.18 14.48
CA LEU A 48 1.12 -2.60 15.82
C LEU A 48 1.27 -3.71 16.83
N TRP A 49 2.22 -3.56 17.76
CA TRP A 49 2.37 -4.40 18.94
C TRP A 49 2.18 -3.53 20.17
N THR A 50 1.52 -4.05 21.19
CA THR A 50 1.33 -3.35 22.46
C THR A 50 1.77 -4.23 23.61
N TYR A 51 2.42 -3.64 24.60
CA TYR A 51 2.83 -4.29 25.84
C TYR A 51 3.01 -3.25 26.94
N VAL A 52 2.97 -3.69 28.20
CA VAL A 52 3.27 -2.82 29.35
C VAL A 52 4.70 -3.11 29.80
N ARG A 53 5.46 -2.05 30.00
CA ARG A 53 6.82 -2.11 30.53
C ARG A 53 7.09 -0.85 31.35
N ASP A 54 7.76 -1.01 32.50
CA ASP A 54 8.15 0.09 33.38
C ASP A 54 6.98 0.99 33.78
N GLY A 55 5.76 0.41 33.90
CA GLY A 55 4.53 1.10 34.25
C GLY A 55 3.82 1.82 33.11
N TYR A 56 4.38 1.82 31.89
CA TYR A 56 3.80 2.48 30.73
C TYR A 56 3.35 1.48 29.67
N VAL A 57 2.32 1.84 28.93
CA VAL A 57 1.98 1.16 27.68
C VAL A 57 3.01 1.54 26.62
N ASN A 58 3.53 0.55 25.94
CA ASN A 58 4.50 0.71 24.84
C ASN A 58 3.90 0.18 23.55
N LEU A 59 4.11 0.90 22.45
CA LEU A 59 3.66 0.56 21.13
C LEU A 59 4.87 0.31 20.22
N ASN A 60 5.01 -0.89 19.65
CA ASN A 60 5.96 -1.07 18.56
C ASN A 60 5.25 -0.88 17.22
N VAL A 61 5.78 0.01 16.42
CA VAL A 61 5.30 0.35 15.07
C VAL A 61 6.44 0.21 14.06
N LYS A 62 6.12 -0.21 12.84
CA LYS A 62 7.09 -0.20 11.75
C LYS A 62 7.36 1.21 11.29
N VAL A 63 8.58 1.43 10.89
CA VAL A 63 9.04 2.73 10.38
C VAL A 63 9.90 2.51 9.14
N ASP A 64 9.78 3.42 8.19
CA ASP A 64 10.73 3.52 7.09
C ASP A 64 12.10 3.92 7.66
N PRO A 65 13.20 3.23 7.27
CA PRO A 65 14.54 3.56 7.73
C PRO A 65 14.94 5.03 7.54
N GLU A 66 14.45 5.70 6.49
CA GLU A 66 14.72 7.12 6.23
C GLU A 66 14.07 8.04 7.26
N TRP A 67 12.92 7.66 7.82
CA TRP A 67 12.17 8.44 8.83
C TRP A 67 12.41 7.99 10.27
N ARG A 68 13.08 6.86 10.46
CA ARG A 68 13.34 6.24 11.76
C ARG A 68 13.93 7.21 12.78
N ASP A 69 15.01 7.85 12.38
CA ASP A 69 15.78 8.71 13.29
C ASP A 69 15.12 10.08 13.48
N PHE A 70 14.30 10.51 12.53
CA PHE A 70 13.50 11.72 12.68
C PHE A 70 12.61 11.66 13.93
N PHE A 71 11.82 10.59 14.09
CA PHE A 71 10.94 10.45 15.26
C PHE A 71 11.72 10.25 16.58
N ARG A 72 12.83 9.51 16.54
CA ARG A 72 13.67 9.30 17.71
C ARG A 72 14.38 10.57 18.19
N ASN A 73 14.73 11.45 17.27
CA ASN A 73 15.35 12.74 17.61
C ASN A 73 14.28 13.79 18.02
N ALA A 74 13.06 13.68 17.52
CA ALA A 74 11.99 14.59 17.85
C ALA A 74 11.35 14.33 19.23
N TYR A 75 11.36 13.05 19.70
CA TYR A 75 10.67 12.63 20.92
C TYR A 75 11.51 11.63 21.71
N GLU A 76 11.85 11.97 22.96
CA GLU A 76 12.62 11.09 23.85
C GLU A 76 11.89 9.75 24.13
N SER A 77 10.56 9.76 24.13
CA SER A 77 9.71 8.57 24.31
C SER A 77 9.49 7.76 23.03
N VAL A 78 10.20 8.10 21.93
CA VAL A 78 10.30 7.28 20.74
C VAL A 78 11.70 6.68 20.65
N ILE A 79 11.81 5.40 20.96
CA ILE A 79 13.08 4.68 21.08
C ILE A 79 13.21 3.55 20.03
N PRO A 80 14.41 2.97 19.84
CA PRO A 80 14.56 1.79 18.98
C PRO A 80 13.64 0.64 19.39
N GLY A 81 13.06 -0.05 18.41
CA GLY A 81 12.07 -1.11 18.64
C GLY A 81 12.53 -2.18 19.62
N TRP A 82 11.85 -2.29 20.77
CA TRP A 82 12.15 -3.26 21.80
C TRP A 82 11.71 -4.65 21.36
N HIS A 83 12.59 -5.65 21.42
CA HIS A 83 12.43 -7.00 20.86
C HIS A 83 12.09 -7.05 19.37
N GLN A 84 12.38 -5.98 18.62
CA GLN A 84 12.17 -5.89 17.17
C GLN A 84 13.48 -5.50 16.46
N ASN A 85 13.49 -5.62 15.14
CA ASN A 85 14.59 -5.08 14.33
C ASN A 85 14.61 -3.55 14.43
N LYS A 86 15.71 -3.01 14.96
CA LYS A 86 15.87 -1.59 15.29
C LYS A 86 15.96 -0.66 14.07
N GLU A 87 16.19 -1.21 12.88
CA GLU A 87 16.20 -0.45 11.63
C GLU A 87 14.79 -0.19 11.10
N HIS A 88 13.85 -1.09 11.39
CA HIS A 88 12.51 -1.08 10.82
C HIS A 88 11.40 -0.89 11.86
N TRP A 89 11.75 -0.69 13.13
CA TRP A 89 10.77 -0.57 14.19
C TRP A 89 11.16 0.50 15.21
N ASN A 90 10.18 1.31 15.59
CA ASN A 90 10.24 2.19 16.74
C ASN A 90 9.32 1.68 17.85
N THR A 91 9.69 1.96 19.09
CA THR A 91 8.82 1.86 20.26
C THR A 91 8.39 3.25 20.69
N ILE A 92 7.10 3.45 20.86
CA ILE A 92 6.51 4.67 21.42
C ILE A 92 6.09 4.35 22.86
N ILE A 93 6.58 5.09 23.81
CA ILE A 93 6.17 4.98 25.22
C ILE A 93 5.02 5.96 25.43
N LEU A 94 3.87 5.47 25.88
CA LEU A 94 2.69 6.31 26.16
C LEU A 94 2.81 6.95 27.55
N ASP A 95 3.75 7.85 27.69
CA ASP A 95 3.98 8.66 28.92
C ASP A 95 3.38 10.06 28.83
N GLY A 96 2.68 10.35 27.72
CA GLY A 96 2.04 11.64 27.45
C GLY A 96 2.95 12.70 26.83
N SER A 97 4.23 12.41 26.57
CA SER A 97 5.18 13.35 25.95
C SER A 97 5.04 13.45 24.42
N VAL A 98 4.63 12.35 23.78
CA VAL A 98 4.41 12.32 22.32
C VAL A 98 2.98 12.80 22.02
N PRO A 99 2.79 13.81 21.15
CA PRO A 99 1.45 14.26 20.76
C PRO A 99 0.61 13.14 20.12
N ASP A 100 -0.67 13.05 20.46
CA ASP A 100 -1.59 12.02 19.97
C ASP A 100 -1.61 11.93 18.43
N ARG A 101 -1.59 13.08 17.75
CA ARG A 101 -1.52 13.16 16.30
C ARG A 101 -0.32 12.40 15.74
N GLU A 102 0.83 12.48 16.37
CA GLU A 102 2.05 11.81 15.91
C GLU A 102 2.02 10.32 16.24
N ILE A 103 1.44 9.91 17.37
CA ILE A 103 1.22 8.50 17.69
C ILE A 103 0.33 7.85 16.61
N ARG A 104 -0.83 8.48 16.31
CA ARG A 104 -1.74 8.01 15.26
C ARG A 104 -1.08 7.98 13.89
N ARG A 105 -0.28 8.99 13.57
CA ARG A 105 0.49 9.05 12.32
C ARG A 105 1.44 7.86 12.21
N MET A 106 2.26 7.60 13.23
CA MET A 106 3.20 6.48 13.22
C MET A 106 2.51 5.12 13.12
N ILE A 107 1.35 4.92 13.74
CA ILE A 107 0.55 3.69 13.58
C ILE A 107 0.02 3.58 12.14
N ALA A 108 -0.49 4.66 11.56
CA ALA A 108 -0.99 4.69 10.18
C ALA A 108 0.12 4.41 9.15
N GLU A 109 1.29 5.02 9.34
CA GLU A 109 2.48 4.74 8.50
C GLU A 109 2.92 3.28 8.62
N SER A 110 2.92 2.72 9.83
CA SER A 110 3.22 1.30 10.05
C SER A 110 2.23 0.38 9.32
N TYR A 111 0.93 0.71 9.34
CA TYR A 111 -0.08 -0.01 8.56
C TYR A 111 0.18 0.10 7.06
N ALA A 112 0.50 1.30 6.56
CA ALA A 112 0.82 1.53 5.16
C ALA A 112 2.02 0.68 4.70
N ILE A 113 3.10 0.62 5.48
CA ILE A 113 4.30 -0.18 5.19
C ILE A 113 3.95 -1.68 5.05
N VAL A 114 3.11 -2.25 5.91
CA VAL A 114 2.78 -3.69 5.85
C VAL A 114 1.76 -4.02 4.77
N THR A 115 0.95 -3.06 4.36
CA THR A 115 -0.05 -3.21 3.29
C THR A 115 0.47 -2.80 1.93
N ASP A 116 1.60 -2.11 1.85
CA ASP A 116 2.26 -1.86 0.57
C ASP A 116 2.77 -3.18 -0.02
N SER A 117 2.28 -3.50 -1.22
CA SER A 117 2.72 -4.65 -1.98
C SER A 117 2.90 -4.26 -3.45
N PRO A 118 3.83 -4.92 -4.17
CA PRO A 118 3.97 -4.71 -5.61
C PRO A 118 2.65 -4.82 -6.36
N THR A 119 1.81 -5.78 -5.98
CA THR A 119 0.49 -5.97 -6.60
C THR A 119 -0.44 -4.78 -6.34
N LYS A 120 -0.48 -4.24 -5.12
CA LYS A 120 -1.27 -3.04 -4.81
C LYS A 120 -0.79 -1.84 -5.61
N ARG A 121 0.53 -1.60 -5.65
CA ARG A 121 1.11 -0.50 -6.46
C ARG A 121 0.80 -0.64 -7.95
N ILE A 122 0.81 -1.87 -8.48
CA ILE A 122 0.41 -2.14 -9.86
C ILE A 122 -1.05 -1.76 -10.09
N TYR A 123 -1.97 -2.17 -9.23
CA TYR A 123 -3.39 -1.83 -9.38
C TYR A 123 -3.62 -0.31 -9.28
N GLU A 124 -2.97 0.37 -8.35
CA GLU A 124 -3.06 1.84 -8.26
C GLU A 124 -2.45 2.54 -9.49
N ALA A 125 -1.40 1.98 -10.09
CA ALA A 125 -0.86 2.48 -11.36
C ALA A 125 -1.85 2.30 -12.51
N VAL A 126 -2.52 1.14 -12.60
CA VAL A 126 -3.53 0.87 -13.63
C VAL A 126 -4.74 1.78 -13.52
N LYS A 127 -5.21 2.08 -12.30
CA LYS A 127 -6.30 3.04 -12.08
C LYS A 127 -6.01 4.45 -12.59
N LYS A 128 -4.73 4.82 -12.68
CA LYS A 128 -4.30 6.13 -13.19
C LYS A 128 -4.37 6.25 -14.72
N ILE A 129 -4.57 5.14 -15.46
CA ILE A 129 -4.69 5.18 -16.91
C ILE A 129 -6.04 5.80 -17.28
N PRO A 130 -6.06 6.99 -17.92
CA PRO A 130 -7.32 7.67 -18.20
C PRO A 130 -8.13 6.93 -19.27
N LYS A 131 -9.44 7.21 -19.29
CA LYS A 131 -10.30 6.78 -20.39
C LYS A 131 -9.78 7.37 -21.70
N GLY A 132 -9.78 6.57 -22.77
CA GLY A 132 -9.23 6.97 -24.07
C GLY A 132 -7.72 6.80 -24.20
N CYS A 133 -7.03 6.30 -23.16
CA CYS A 133 -5.59 6.01 -23.20
C CYS A 133 -5.28 4.55 -22.87
N VAL A 134 -4.12 4.10 -23.32
CA VAL A 134 -3.52 2.81 -22.94
C VAL A 134 -2.13 3.02 -22.37
N ALA A 135 -1.69 2.10 -21.52
CA ALA A 135 -0.31 2.03 -21.04
C ALA A 135 0.30 0.67 -21.38
N THR A 136 1.61 0.63 -21.58
CA THR A 136 2.32 -0.64 -21.73
C THR A 136 2.61 -1.28 -20.38
N TYR A 137 2.84 -2.60 -20.35
CA TYR A 137 3.28 -3.30 -19.14
C TYR A 137 4.50 -2.64 -18.48
N GLY A 138 5.43 -2.12 -19.31
CA GLY A 138 6.62 -1.41 -18.83
C GLY A 138 6.29 -0.07 -18.18
N GLN A 139 5.36 0.67 -18.75
CA GLN A 139 4.89 1.94 -18.19
C GLN A 139 4.16 1.73 -16.85
N VAL A 140 3.28 0.72 -16.77
CA VAL A 140 2.63 0.36 -15.50
C VAL A 140 3.66 -0.06 -14.45
N ALA A 141 4.68 -0.83 -14.84
CA ALA A 141 5.77 -1.22 -13.94
C ALA A 141 6.55 -0.01 -13.42
N GLN A 142 6.86 0.95 -14.30
CA GLN A 142 7.51 2.22 -13.94
C GLN A 142 6.66 3.02 -12.94
N LEU A 143 5.37 3.20 -13.22
CA LEU A 143 4.43 3.87 -12.32
C LEU A 143 4.26 3.15 -10.97
N ALA A 144 4.45 1.83 -10.95
CA ALA A 144 4.44 1.02 -9.72
C ALA A 144 5.78 1.06 -8.96
N GLY A 145 6.78 1.80 -9.46
CA GLY A 145 8.06 2.06 -8.80
C GLY A 145 9.25 1.24 -9.27
N ASP A 146 9.09 0.27 -10.18
CA ASP A 146 10.22 -0.50 -10.72
C ASP A 146 9.93 -1.04 -12.13
N ARG A 147 10.65 -0.51 -13.13
CA ARG A 147 10.54 -0.96 -14.54
C ARG A 147 10.77 -2.46 -14.75
N LYS A 148 11.51 -3.14 -13.85
CA LYS A 148 11.77 -4.58 -13.92
C LYS A 148 10.55 -5.43 -13.59
N MET A 149 9.49 -4.84 -13.03
CA MET A 149 8.28 -5.56 -12.63
C MET A 149 7.30 -5.86 -13.77
N ALA A 150 7.61 -5.64 -15.04
CA ALA A 150 6.67 -5.85 -16.16
C ALA A 150 6.01 -7.24 -16.18
N ARG A 151 6.76 -8.30 -15.82
CA ARG A 151 6.19 -9.67 -15.67
C ARG A 151 5.23 -9.76 -14.49
N ALA A 152 5.54 -9.09 -13.37
CA ALA A 152 4.66 -9.05 -12.20
C ALA A 152 3.37 -8.29 -12.52
N VAL A 153 3.43 -7.26 -13.36
CA VAL A 153 2.23 -6.57 -13.88
C VAL A 153 1.31 -7.55 -14.57
N GLY A 154 1.82 -8.34 -15.53
CA GLY A 154 1.02 -9.36 -16.22
C GLY A 154 0.33 -10.34 -15.26
N ASN A 155 1.09 -10.85 -14.27
CA ASN A 155 0.56 -11.77 -13.27
C ASN A 155 -0.50 -11.12 -12.37
N ALA A 156 -0.32 -9.86 -12.00
CA ALA A 156 -1.29 -9.12 -11.18
C ALA A 156 -2.58 -8.88 -11.96
N LEU A 157 -2.48 -8.41 -13.21
CA LEU A 157 -3.65 -8.13 -14.04
C LEU A 157 -4.45 -9.39 -14.36
N HIS A 158 -3.79 -10.53 -14.54
CA HIS A 158 -4.47 -11.82 -14.72
C HIS A 158 -5.32 -12.24 -13.49
N ARG A 159 -4.96 -11.77 -12.30
CA ARG A 159 -5.66 -12.05 -11.02
C ARG A 159 -6.46 -10.86 -10.52
N ASN A 160 -6.75 -9.88 -11.37
CA ASN A 160 -7.46 -8.66 -10.98
C ASN A 160 -8.77 -9.00 -10.23
N PRO A 161 -8.91 -8.61 -8.95
CA PRO A 161 -10.09 -8.94 -8.15
C PRO A 161 -11.29 -8.02 -8.43
N ASP A 162 -11.06 -6.89 -9.13
CA ASP A 162 -12.04 -5.83 -9.31
C ASP A 162 -11.90 -5.19 -10.72
N PRO A 163 -12.34 -5.89 -11.77
CA PRO A 163 -12.22 -5.41 -13.14
C PRO A 163 -13.07 -4.17 -13.44
N GLU A 164 -14.06 -3.86 -12.62
CA GLU A 164 -14.90 -2.67 -12.78
C GLU A 164 -14.15 -1.39 -12.42
N HIS A 165 -13.32 -1.43 -11.36
CA HIS A 165 -12.59 -0.26 -10.88
C HIS A 165 -11.11 -0.27 -11.24
N ILE A 166 -10.56 -1.42 -11.67
CA ILE A 166 -9.18 -1.56 -12.12
C ILE A 166 -9.18 -1.88 -13.62
N PRO A 167 -9.06 -0.89 -14.51
CA PRO A 167 -9.23 -1.04 -15.96
C PRO A 167 -8.03 -1.76 -16.61
N CYS A 168 -7.83 -3.02 -16.26
CA CYS A 168 -6.71 -3.83 -16.76
C CYS A 168 -6.71 -3.99 -18.29
N TYR A 169 -7.86 -3.83 -18.94
CA TYR A 169 -7.99 -3.87 -20.40
C TYR A 169 -7.26 -2.71 -21.10
N ARG A 170 -6.93 -1.62 -20.39
CA ARG A 170 -6.13 -0.50 -20.91
C ARG A 170 -4.63 -0.79 -20.94
N VAL A 171 -4.20 -2.02 -20.57
CA VAL A 171 -2.79 -2.39 -20.57
C VAL A 171 -2.50 -3.29 -21.78
N VAL A 172 -1.51 -2.87 -22.58
CA VAL A 172 -1.07 -3.53 -23.81
C VAL A 172 0.43 -3.83 -23.76
N ASN A 173 0.94 -4.61 -24.72
CA ASN A 173 2.38 -4.84 -24.81
C ASN A 173 3.12 -3.62 -25.42
N ALA A 174 4.45 -3.68 -25.48
CA ALA A 174 5.29 -2.59 -25.99
C ALA A 174 5.05 -2.26 -27.48
N LYS A 175 4.35 -3.13 -28.21
CA LYS A 175 3.98 -2.91 -29.63
C LYS A 175 2.52 -2.46 -29.78
N GLY A 176 1.81 -2.23 -28.68
CA GLY A 176 0.38 -1.94 -28.69
C GLY A 176 -0.51 -3.15 -28.92
N GLU A 177 0.02 -4.38 -28.93
CA GLU A 177 -0.76 -5.59 -29.15
C GLU A 177 -1.59 -5.93 -27.91
N LEU A 178 -2.82 -6.40 -28.15
CA LEU A 178 -3.72 -6.85 -27.09
C LEU A 178 -3.19 -8.14 -26.44
N ALA A 179 -3.65 -8.42 -25.23
CA ALA A 179 -3.27 -9.62 -24.49
C ALA A 179 -4.05 -10.84 -25.03
N GLY A 180 -3.39 -11.74 -25.75
CA GLY A 180 -4.01 -12.97 -26.29
C GLY A 180 -4.66 -13.87 -25.23
N ALA A 181 -4.17 -13.80 -23.99
CA ALA A 181 -4.72 -14.51 -22.82
C ALA A 181 -5.37 -13.54 -21.82
N PHE A 182 -6.17 -12.57 -22.32
CA PHE A 182 -6.89 -11.67 -21.43
C PHE A 182 -7.85 -12.43 -20.51
N ALA A 183 -7.63 -12.35 -19.18
CA ALA A 183 -8.24 -13.22 -18.18
C ALA A 183 -9.79 -13.16 -18.14
N PHE A 184 -10.38 -12.09 -18.67
CA PHE A 184 -11.82 -11.81 -18.60
C PHE A 184 -12.54 -12.03 -19.93
N GLY A 185 -12.13 -12.98 -20.75
CA GLY A 185 -12.82 -13.37 -21.98
C GLY A 185 -12.02 -13.23 -23.27
N GLY A 186 -10.70 -13.12 -23.18
CA GLY A 186 -9.80 -13.10 -24.32
C GLY A 186 -9.69 -11.77 -25.05
N GLU A 187 -8.97 -11.76 -26.17
CA GLU A 187 -8.63 -10.58 -26.96
C GLU A 187 -9.86 -9.79 -27.45
N HIS A 188 -10.92 -10.49 -27.87
CA HIS A 188 -12.15 -9.84 -28.33
C HIS A 188 -12.87 -9.02 -27.26
N VAL A 189 -12.79 -9.44 -25.98
CA VAL A 189 -13.37 -8.67 -24.89
C VAL A 189 -12.53 -7.44 -24.59
N GLN A 190 -11.19 -7.57 -24.59
CA GLN A 190 -10.31 -6.44 -24.44
C GLN A 190 -10.54 -5.38 -25.53
N GLN A 191 -10.60 -5.82 -26.78
CA GLN A 191 -10.88 -4.94 -27.94
C GLN A 191 -12.17 -4.17 -27.74
N ARG A 192 -13.27 -4.85 -27.42
CA ARG A 192 -14.58 -4.21 -27.22
C ARG A 192 -14.54 -3.15 -26.11
N LEU A 193 -13.87 -3.42 -24.99
CA LEU A 193 -13.73 -2.48 -23.88
C LEU A 193 -12.91 -1.24 -24.28
N LEU A 194 -11.84 -1.43 -25.05
CA LEU A 194 -11.05 -0.33 -25.60
C LEU A 194 -11.86 0.54 -26.58
N GLU A 195 -12.63 -0.10 -27.45
CA GLU A 195 -13.50 0.60 -28.39
C GLU A 195 -14.61 1.40 -27.67
N GLN A 196 -15.13 0.91 -26.55
CA GLN A 196 -16.05 1.65 -25.67
C GLN A 196 -15.39 2.88 -25.01
N ASP A 197 -14.08 2.83 -24.81
CA ASP A 197 -13.29 3.98 -24.35
C ASP A 197 -12.91 4.95 -25.48
N GLY A 198 -13.32 4.66 -26.73
CA GLY A 198 -13.02 5.47 -27.90
C GLY A 198 -11.66 5.17 -28.54
N ILE A 199 -11.01 4.08 -28.19
CA ILE A 199 -9.70 3.67 -28.68
C ILE A 199 -9.89 2.76 -29.90
N LYS A 200 -9.32 3.15 -31.03
CA LYS A 200 -9.38 2.34 -32.26
C LYS A 200 -8.38 1.19 -32.19
N VAL A 201 -8.86 -0.03 -32.39
CA VAL A 201 -8.04 -1.25 -32.50
C VAL A 201 -8.04 -1.70 -33.95
N VAL A 202 -6.86 -1.96 -34.51
CA VAL A 202 -6.67 -2.44 -35.88
C VAL A 202 -5.77 -3.67 -35.82
N ASP A 203 -6.22 -4.79 -36.37
CA ASP A 203 -5.48 -6.06 -36.39
C ASP A 203 -4.91 -6.48 -35.02
N GLY A 204 -5.74 -6.33 -33.96
CA GLY A 204 -5.36 -6.65 -32.57
C GLY A 204 -4.34 -5.68 -31.96
N ARG A 205 -4.19 -4.48 -32.51
CA ARG A 205 -3.23 -3.47 -32.05
C ARG A 205 -3.85 -2.09 -31.83
N VAL A 206 -3.32 -1.37 -30.86
CA VAL A 206 -3.58 0.04 -30.57
C VAL A 206 -2.38 0.88 -31.04
N ASN A 207 -2.64 1.99 -31.69
CA ASN A 207 -1.58 2.94 -32.03
C ASN A 207 -1.15 3.72 -30.77
N LEU A 208 0.07 3.44 -30.29
CA LEU A 208 0.61 4.04 -29.05
C LEU A 208 0.98 5.52 -29.22
N GLU A 209 1.22 6.00 -30.45
CA GLU A 209 1.48 7.43 -30.71
C GLU A 209 0.19 8.27 -30.51
N VAL A 210 -0.98 7.66 -30.74
CA VAL A 210 -2.29 8.33 -30.62
C VAL A 210 -2.90 8.13 -29.25
N TYR A 211 -2.85 6.90 -28.72
CA TYR A 211 -3.56 6.50 -27.52
C TYR A 211 -2.65 6.14 -26.33
N GLY A 212 -1.34 6.18 -26.53
CA GLY A 212 -0.39 5.89 -25.45
C GLY A 212 -0.44 6.95 -24.34
N MET A 213 -0.51 6.50 -23.09
CA MET A 213 -0.39 7.40 -21.95
C MET A 213 1.02 8.02 -21.91
N HIS A 214 1.09 9.34 -21.80
CA HIS A 214 2.35 10.03 -21.53
C HIS A 214 2.71 9.90 -20.06
N ILE A 215 3.91 9.40 -19.79
CA ILE A 215 4.50 9.39 -18.45
C ILE A 215 5.65 10.39 -18.52
N GLU A 216 5.60 11.41 -17.68
CA GLU A 216 6.76 12.24 -17.47
C GLU A 216 7.87 11.37 -16.87
N ASP A 217 8.94 11.17 -17.62
CA ASP A 217 10.14 10.57 -17.08
C ASP A 217 10.66 11.51 -15.99
N GLY A 218 10.50 11.12 -14.73
CA GLY A 218 11.04 11.84 -13.59
C GLY A 218 12.57 11.74 -13.57
N THR A 219 13.20 12.38 -14.55
CA THR A 219 14.62 12.70 -14.57
C THR A 219 14.71 14.19 -14.33
N ASP A 220 14.65 14.58 -13.04
CA ASP A 220 15.30 15.81 -12.55
C ASP A 220 15.13 15.89 -11.01
N ALA A 221 16.12 15.37 -10.28
CA ALA A 221 16.77 15.98 -9.12
C ALA A 221 17.81 15.00 -8.56
#